data_b1a737c8d4935530af5088be68379316
#
_entry.id   b1a737c8d4935530af5088be68379316
#
_cell.length_a   1.000
_cell.length_b   1.000
_cell.length_c   1.000
_cell.angle_alpha   90.00
_cell.angle_beta   90.00
_cell.angle_gamma   90.00
#
_symmetry.space_group_name_H-M   'P 1'
#
loop_
_entity.id
_entity.type
_entity.pdbx_description
1 polymer ?
#
loop_
_entity_poly.entity_id
_entity_poly.type
_entity_poly.pdbx_seq_one_letter_code
_entity_poly.pdbx_strand_id
1 'polypeptide(L)'
;LAVPILIGLAVALWFSTYYSVFDFVKKRRKLIESEIPRFALTIGQNLENDRDVLKILTSYRRVAGKDFGAELDQTIADMKTGNYENALIHFETRIGSPMLSDVIRGLIGVLRGDDQRMYFKMICFDMRQIEQNNLKKEAAKRPKKIQRYSMMMLICIMIIYLVVLCTEVLASLGVFFG
;
A
#
# COMPACT_ATOMS: atom_id res chain seq x y z
N LEU A 1 -13.61 -36.44 20.87
CA LEU A 1 -12.35 -35.81 20.42
C LEU A 1 -12.46 -35.10 19.06
N ALA A 2 -13.36 -35.51 18.14
CA ALA A 2 -13.53 -34.88 16.82
C ALA A 2 -14.19 -33.48 16.88
N VAL A 3 -15.08 -33.22 17.82
CA VAL A 3 -15.84 -31.98 17.92
C VAL A 3 -14.95 -30.73 18.20
N PRO A 4 -14.01 -30.73 19.16
CA PRO A 4 -13.17 -29.59 19.41
C PRO A 4 -12.20 -29.31 18.24
N ILE A 5 -11.79 -30.34 17.50
CA ILE A 5 -10.92 -30.19 16.32
C ILE A 5 -11.71 -29.51 15.19
N LEU A 6 -12.95 -29.89 14.94
CA LEU A 6 -13.81 -29.26 13.93
C LEU A 6 -14.11 -27.80 14.25
N ILE A 7 -14.36 -27.47 15.52
CA ILE A 7 -14.59 -26.10 15.97
C ILE A 7 -13.30 -25.25 15.77
N GLY A 8 -12.14 -25.77 16.13
CA GLY A 8 -10.86 -25.11 15.93
C GLY A 8 -10.56 -24.82 14.45
N LEU A 9 -10.88 -25.77 13.57
CA LEU A 9 -10.71 -25.65 12.12
C LEU A 9 -11.68 -24.61 11.51
N ALA A 10 -12.93 -24.59 11.97
CA ALA A 10 -13.93 -23.61 11.55
C ALA A 10 -13.56 -22.20 11.97
N VAL A 11 -13.06 -21.99 13.20
CA VAL A 11 -12.58 -20.69 13.71
C VAL A 11 -11.34 -20.23 12.94
N ALA A 12 -10.41 -21.13 12.64
CA ALA A 12 -9.20 -20.80 11.86
C ALA A 12 -9.54 -20.38 10.42
N LEU A 13 -10.48 -21.04 9.76
CA LEU A 13 -10.94 -20.67 8.43
C LEU A 13 -11.70 -19.33 8.43
N TRP A 14 -12.52 -19.08 9.43
CA TRP A 14 -13.25 -17.82 9.56
C TRP A 14 -12.30 -16.63 9.78
N PHE A 15 -11.29 -16.82 10.61
CA PHE A 15 -10.26 -15.83 10.90
C PHE A 15 -9.38 -15.53 9.67
N SER A 16 -9.02 -16.57 8.90
CA SER A 16 -8.26 -16.44 7.65
C SER A 16 -9.00 -15.61 6.59
N THR A 17 -10.31 -15.83 6.45
CA THR A 17 -11.14 -15.11 5.47
C THR A 17 -11.31 -13.63 5.85
N TYR A 18 -11.46 -13.33 7.15
CA TYR A 18 -11.65 -11.98 7.64
C TYR A 18 -10.41 -11.08 7.40
N TYR A 19 -9.19 -11.63 7.57
CA TYR A 19 -7.96 -10.88 7.32
C TYR A 19 -7.66 -10.64 5.84
N SER A 20 -8.13 -11.50 4.94
CA SER A 20 -7.85 -11.41 3.51
C SER A 20 -8.48 -10.19 2.83
N VAL A 21 -9.68 -9.77 3.24
CA VAL A 21 -10.42 -8.65 2.61
C VAL A 21 -9.82 -7.30 2.99
N PHE A 22 -9.39 -7.12 4.24
CA PHE A 22 -8.75 -5.87 4.70
C PHE A 22 -7.38 -5.61 4.06
N ASP A 23 -6.65 -6.69 3.73
CA ASP A 23 -5.34 -6.59 3.10
C ASP A 23 -5.43 -6.11 1.64
N PHE A 24 -6.52 -6.39 0.93
CA PHE A 24 -6.67 -6.02 -0.47
C PHE A 24 -6.81 -4.49 -0.66
N VAL A 25 -7.66 -3.84 0.12
CA VAL A 25 -7.87 -2.38 0.05
C VAL A 25 -6.61 -1.63 0.48
N LYS A 26 -5.97 -2.08 1.57
CA LYS A 26 -4.69 -1.51 2.03
C LYS A 26 -3.57 -1.69 1.02
N LYS A 27 -3.55 -2.80 0.30
CA LYS A 27 -2.54 -3.10 -0.71
C LYS A 27 -2.66 -2.16 -1.91
N ARG A 28 -3.89 -1.94 -2.43
CA ARG A 28 -4.16 -1.00 -3.53
C ARG A 28 -3.73 0.42 -3.17
N ARG A 29 -4.16 0.93 -2.01
CA ARG A 29 -3.77 2.25 -1.53
C ARG A 29 -2.26 2.40 -1.41
N LYS A 30 -1.57 1.40 -0.86
CA LYS A 30 -0.13 1.40 -0.72
C LYS A 30 0.61 1.38 -2.06
N LEU A 31 0.07 0.69 -3.08
CA LEU A 31 0.61 0.72 -4.44
C LEU A 31 0.51 2.12 -5.04
N ILE A 32 -0.65 2.77 -4.92
CA ILE A 32 -0.86 4.15 -5.36
C ILE A 32 0.10 5.10 -4.63
N GLU A 33 0.16 5.05 -3.30
CA GLU A 33 1.05 5.90 -2.49
C GLU A 33 2.54 5.71 -2.83
N SER A 34 2.96 4.51 -3.21
CA SER A 34 4.34 4.23 -3.59
C SER A 34 4.75 4.84 -4.95
N GLU A 35 3.79 5.18 -5.81
CA GLU A 35 4.04 5.83 -7.10
C GLU A 35 4.11 7.36 -7.02
N ILE A 36 3.53 7.96 -5.97
CA ILE A 36 3.46 9.43 -5.83
C ILE A 36 4.85 10.10 -5.87
N PRO A 37 5.91 9.58 -5.22
CA PRO A 37 7.23 10.20 -5.30
C PRO A 37 7.76 10.25 -6.74
N ARG A 38 7.61 9.15 -7.49
CA ARG A 38 8.00 9.09 -8.90
C ARG A 38 7.18 10.05 -9.76
N PHE A 39 5.88 10.13 -9.50
CA PHE A 39 4.97 11.08 -10.15
C PHE A 39 5.43 12.53 -9.92
N ALA A 40 5.66 12.93 -8.67
CA ALA A 40 6.13 14.27 -8.31
C ALA A 40 7.45 14.64 -8.98
N LEU A 41 8.43 13.71 -8.99
CA LEU A 41 9.71 13.91 -9.64
C LEU A 41 9.57 14.12 -11.15
N THR A 42 8.74 13.30 -11.81
CA THR A 42 8.52 13.41 -13.25
C THR A 42 7.81 14.72 -13.62
N ILE A 43 6.82 15.13 -12.82
CA ILE A 43 6.13 16.41 -13.02
C ILE A 43 7.12 17.57 -12.85
N GLY A 44 7.91 17.58 -11.76
CA GLY A 44 8.89 18.64 -11.51
C GLY A 44 9.88 18.81 -12.67
N GLN A 45 10.35 17.70 -13.26
CA GLN A 45 11.23 17.71 -14.42
C GLN A 45 10.55 18.24 -15.68
N ASN A 46 9.30 17.82 -15.93
CA ASN A 46 8.58 18.26 -17.12
C ASN A 46 8.16 19.73 -17.06
N LEU A 47 7.84 20.25 -15.87
CA LEU A 47 7.51 21.66 -15.66
C LEU A 47 8.67 22.64 -15.94
N GLU A 48 9.91 22.14 -15.95
CA GLU A 48 11.05 22.95 -16.38
C GLU A 48 10.99 23.27 -17.88
N ASN A 49 10.42 22.35 -18.68
CA ASN A 49 10.38 22.45 -20.13
C ASN A 49 9.02 22.87 -20.70
N ASP A 50 7.93 22.47 -20.03
CA ASP A 50 6.56 22.70 -20.51
C ASP A 50 5.66 23.04 -19.31
N ARG A 51 4.79 24.05 -19.50
CA ARG A 51 3.81 24.47 -18.46
C ARG A 51 2.41 23.90 -18.69
N ASP A 52 2.23 23.09 -19.72
CA ASP A 52 0.94 22.44 -20.01
C ASP A 52 0.75 21.24 -19.09
N VAL A 53 -0.01 21.46 -18.02
CA VAL A 53 -0.30 20.42 -17.01
C VAL A 53 -1.02 19.23 -17.65
N LEU A 54 -1.96 19.43 -18.57
CA LEU A 54 -2.68 18.34 -19.22
C LEU A 54 -1.73 17.43 -20.03
N LYS A 55 -0.80 18.05 -20.77
CA LYS A 55 0.20 17.33 -21.55
C LYS A 55 1.16 16.55 -20.67
N ILE A 56 1.59 17.12 -19.53
CA ILE A 56 2.46 16.47 -18.56
C ILE A 56 1.76 15.25 -17.96
N LEU A 57 0.51 15.37 -17.50
CA LEU A 57 -0.27 14.25 -16.94
C LEU A 57 -0.50 13.14 -17.98
N THR A 58 -0.82 13.51 -19.22
CA THR A 58 -0.99 12.56 -20.32
C THR A 58 0.30 11.82 -20.65
N SER A 59 1.43 12.50 -20.59
CA SER A 59 2.74 11.87 -20.78
C SER A 59 3.05 10.88 -19.67
N TYR A 60 2.83 11.27 -18.41
CA TYR A 60 3.07 10.39 -17.25
C TYR A 60 2.15 9.16 -17.27
N ARG A 61 0.92 9.28 -17.76
CA ARG A 61 -0.03 8.17 -17.88
C ARG A 61 0.56 6.94 -18.58
N ARG A 62 1.46 7.15 -19.55
CA ARG A 62 2.09 6.06 -20.33
C ARG A 62 3.00 5.17 -19.48
N VAL A 63 3.54 5.68 -18.38
CA VAL A 63 4.47 4.98 -17.48
C VAL A 63 3.88 4.70 -16.10
N ALA A 64 2.66 5.17 -15.85
CA ALA A 64 1.92 4.95 -14.61
C ALA A 64 1.50 3.49 -14.45
N GLY A 65 1.51 2.99 -13.22
CA GLY A 65 0.97 1.67 -12.88
C GLY A 65 -0.53 1.59 -13.10
N LYS A 66 -1.07 0.38 -13.06
CA LYS A 66 -2.48 0.11 -13.38
C LYS A 66 -3.46 0.92 -12.51
N ASP A 67 -3.25 0.89 -11.20
CA ASP A 67 -4.18 1.51 -10.25
C ASP A 67 -4.08 3.04 -10.26
N PHE A 68 -2.86 3.59 -10.24
CA PHE A 68 -2.63 5.02 -10.32
C PHE A 68 -3.00 5.58 -11.70
N GLY A 69 -2.72 4.83 -12.76
CA GLY A 69 -3.08 5.20 -14.12
C GLY A 69 -4.58 5.30 -14.35
N ALA A 70 -5.39 4.44 -13.73
CA ALA A 70 -6.85 4.53 -13.83
C ALA A 70 -7.39 5.83 -13.21
N GLU A 71 -6.84 6.25 -12.06
CA GLU A 71 -7.18 7.53 -11.44
C GLU A 71 -6.74 8.74 -12.29
N LEU A 72 -5.57 8.62 -12.96
CA LEU A 72 -5.11 9.64 -13.91
C LEU A 72 -5.97 9.73 -15.14
N ASP A 73 -6.43 8.60 -15.71
CA ASP A 73 -7.33 8.60 -16.87
C ASP A 73 -8.61 9.37 -16.58
N GLN A 74 -9.19 9.15 -15.42
CA GLN A 74 -10.38 9.89 -14.99
C GLN A 74 -10.06 11.38 -14.83
N THR A 75 -8.94 11.73 -14.19
CA THR A 75 -8.53 13.14 -14.01
C THR A 75 -8.28 13.84 -15.36
N ILE A 76 -7.63 13.16 -16.31
CA ILE A 76 -7.39 13.69 -17.65
C ILE A 76 -8.72 13.90 -18.39
N ALA A 77 -9.69 12.97 -18.24
CA ALA A 77 -11.02 13.11 -18.81
C ALA A 77 -11.75 14.31 -18.21
N ASP A 78 -11.71 14.47 -16.88
CA ASP A 78 -12.31 15.60 -16.17
C ASP A 78 -11.68 16.94 -16.61
N MET A 79 -10.36 17.00 -16.79
CA MET A 79 -9.65 18.20 -17.29
C MET A 79 -10.11 18.59 -18.71
N LYS A 80 -10.35 17.62 -19.56
CA LYS A 80 -10.84 17.88 -20.95
C LYS A 80 -12.24 18.50 -20.99
N THR A 81 -13.02 18.41 -19.92
CA THR A 81 -14.33 19.09 -19.81
C THR A 81 -14.21 20.59 -19.49
N GLY A 82 -12.99 21.10 -19.26
CA GLY A 82 -12.70 22.54 -19.18
C GLY A 82 -12.39 23.08 -17.79
N ASN A 83 -12.57 22.31 -16.70
CA ASN A 83 -12.25 22.77 -15.36
C ASN A 83 -11.04 22.03 -14.77
N TYR A 84 -9.86 22.51 -15.11
CA TYR A 84 -8.57 21.91 -14.73
C TYR A 84 -8.37 21.88 -13.21
N GLU A 85 -8.70 22.96 -12.51
CA GLU A 85 -8.51 23.07 -11.06
C GLU A 85 -9.40 22.09 -10.31
N ASN A 86 -10.69 22.03 -10.64
CA ASN A 86 -11.60 21.07 -10.04
C ASN A 86 -11.22 19.62 -10.31
N ALA A 87 -10.77 19.30 -11.53
CA ALA A 87 -10.31 17.96 -11.87
C ALA A 87 -9.14 17.53 -10.96
N LEU A 88 -8.19 18.42 -10.69
CA LEU A 88 -7.07 18.16 -9.79
C LEU A 88 -7.53 18.01 -8.32
N ILE A 89 -8.48 18.82 -7.85
CA ILE A 89 -9.05 18.71 -6.50
C ILE A 89 -9.79 17.37 -6.34
N HIS A 90 -10.56 16.94 -7.34
CA HIS A 90 -11.23 15.64 -7.34
C HIS A 90 -10.24 14.49 -7.30
N PHE A 91 -9.12 14.59 -8.05
CA PHE A 91 -8.05 13.61 -8.03
C PHE A 91 -7.40 13.48 -6.65
N GLU A 92 -7.09 14.63 -6.00
CA GLU A 92 -6.59 14.68 -4.63
C GLU A 92 -7.53 13.98 -3.66
N THR A 93 -8.83 14.31 -3.73
CA THR A 93 -9.87 13.77 -2.83
C THR A 93 -10.04 12.26 -3.00
N ARG A 94 -9.98 11.75 -4.24
CA ARG A 94 -10.11 10.30 -4.51
C ARG A 94 -8.96 9.49 -3.94
N ILE A 95 -7.73 9.99 -4.05
CA ILE A 95 -6.54 9.28 -3.53
C ILE A 95 -6.37 9.50 -2.03
N GLY A 96 -6.66 10.70 -1.52
CA GLY A 96 -6.60 11.05 -0.10
C GLY A 96 -5.19 10.90 0.51
N SER A 97 -4.14 11.21 -0.26
CA SER A 97 -2.74 11.15 0.19
C SER A 97 -2.18 12.55 0.42
N PRO A 98 -1.64 12.85 1.63
CA PRO A 98 -1.01 14.15 1.89
C PRO A 98 0.12 14.50 0.92
N MET A 99 0.91 13.49 0.52
CA MET A 99 1.99 13.68 -0.45
C MET A 99 1.48 14.13 -1.81
N LEU A 100 0.33 13.59 -2.25
CA LEU A 100 -0.31 14.01 -3.49
C LEU A 100 -0.88 15.42 -3.36
N SER A 101 -1.44 15.79 -2.21
CA SER A 101 -1.97 17.13 -1.94
C SER A 101 -0.93 18.22 -2.19
N ASP A 102 0.32 18.00 -1.75
CA ASP A 102 1.41 18.96 -1.99
C ASP A 102 1.71 19.12 -3.49
N VAL A 103 1.74 18.01 -4.24
CA VAL A 103 1.96 18.04 -5.69
C VAL A 103 0.80 18.75 -6.40
N ILE A 104 -0.44 18.48 -6.02
CA ILE A 104 -1.63 19.09 -6.61
C ILE A 104 -1.68 20.60 -6.37
N ARG A 105 -1.34 21.05 -5.15
CA ARG A 105 -1.23 22.49 -4.85
C ARG A 105 -0.22 23.19 -5.76
N GLY A 106 0.94 22.57 -5.98
CA GLY A 106 1.92 23.08 -6.91
C GLY A 106 1.39 23.17 -8.34
N LEU A 107 0.68 22.12 -8.81
CA LEU A 107 0.07 22.12 -10.14
C LEU A 107 -1.02 23.19 -10.31
N ILE A 108 -1.85 23.41 -9.29
CA ILE A 108 -2.86 24.49 -9.29
C ILE A 108 -2.17 25.85 -9.36
N GLY A 109 -1.06 26.05 -8.62
CA GLY A 109 -0.26 27.28 -8.74
C GLY A 109 0.26 27.51 -10.16
N VAL A 110 0.74 26.47 -10.83
CA VAL A 110 1.16 26.55 -12.24
C VAL A 110 -0.01 26.94 -13.16
N LEU A 111 -1.20 26.37 -12.96
CA LEU A 111 -2.41 26.71 -13.72
C LEU A 111 -2.81 28.17 -13.56
N ARG A 112 -2.56 28.75 -12.38
CA ARG A 112 -2.80 30.16 -12.08
C ARG A 112 -1.72 31.09 -12.61
N GLY A 113 -0.64 30.54 -13.17
CA GLY A 113 0.45 31.30 -13.75
C GLY A 113 1.62 31.58 -12.79
N ASP A 114 1.60 31.03 -11.57
CA ASP A 114 2.67 31.19 -10.59
C ASP A 114 3.96 30.47 -11.03
N ASP A 115 5.12 31.02 -10.65
CA ASP A 115 6.39 30.33 -10.83
C ASP A 115 6.64 29.35 -9.69
N GLN A 116 6.18 28.13 -9.88
CA GLN A 116 6.26 27.05 -8.89
C GLN A 116 7.55 26.21 -8.98
N ARG A 117 8.56 26.63 -9.75
CA ARG A 117 9.80 25.86 -9.96
C ARG A 117 10.53 25.57 -8.66
N MET A 118 10.65 26.57 -7.78
CA MET A 118 11.31 26.41 -6.49
C MET A 118 10.51 25.48 -5.57
N TYR A 119 9.19 25.61 -5.57
CA TYR A 119 8.27 24.74 -4.82
C TYR A 119 8.40 23.28 -5.24
N PHE A 120 8.40 23.00 -6.55
CA PHE A 120 8.61 21.64 -7.05
C PHE A 120 10.02 21.11 -6.76
N LYS A 121 11.06 21.92 -6.77
CA LYS A 121 12.40 21.48 -6.35
C LYS A 121 12.43 21.03 -4.90
N MET A 122 11.74 21.74 -4.01
CA MET A 122 11.63 21.37 -2.60
C MET A 122 10.83 20.05 -2.43
N ILE A 123 9.68 19.94 -3.08
CA ILE A 123 8.88 18.68 -3.07
C ILE A 123 9.72 17.51 -3.63
N CYS A 124 10.42 17.69 -4.72
CA CYS A 124 11.28 16.66 -5.31
C CYS A 124 12.38 16.22 -4.36
N PHE A 125 12.98 17.13 -3.60
CA PHE A 125 13.98 16.79 -2.59
C PHE A 125 13.37 15.91 -1.49
N ASP A 126 12.22 16.29 -0.93
CA ASP A 126 11.52 15.54 0.11
C ASP A 126 11.09 14.16 -0.39
N MET A 127 10.57 14.08 -1.63
CA MET A 127 10.16 12.82 -2.25
C MET A 127 11.33 11.84 -2.46
N ARG A 128 12.50 12.34 -2.88
CA ARG A 128 13.72 11.51 -2.98
C ARG A 128 14.12 10.93 -1.62
N GLN A 129 14.04 11.73 -0.58
CA GLN A 129 14.36 11.27 0.78
C GLN A 129 13.38 10.19 1.26
N ILE A 130 12.08 10.35 0.97
CA ILE A 130 11.05 9.36 1.28
C ILE A 130 11.28 8.06 0.50
N GLU A 131 11.58 8.14 -0.78
CA GLU A 131 11.88 6.98 -1.63
C GLU A 131 13.10 6.20 -1.12
N GLN A 132 14.19 6.88 -0.79
CA GLN A 132 15.37 6.25 -0.20
C GLN A 132 15.05 5.57 1.14
N ASN A 133 14.27 6.21 2.01
CA ASN A 133 13.85 5.64 3.28
C ASN A 133 12.93 4.42 3.10
N ASN A 134 12.06 4.44 2.08
CA ASN A 134 11.20 3.30 1.76
C ASN A 134 12.01 2.10 1.25
N LEU A 135 13.00 2.32 0.39
CA LEU A 135 13.92 1.28 -0.07
C LEU A 135 14.71 0.66 1.09
N LYS A 136 15.23 1.48 2.02
CA LYS A 136 15.90 1.00 3.23
C LYS A 136 14.95 0.17 4.12
N LYS A 137 13.70 0.61 4.29
CA LYS A 137 12.68 -0.12 5.06
C LYS A 137 12.28 -1.45 4.39
N GLU A 138 12.22 -1.50 3.07
CA GLU A 138 11.93 -2.74 2.34
C GLU A 138 13.08 -3.74 2.43
N ALA A 139 14.32 -3.29 2.31
CA ALA A 139 15.50 -4.11 2.54
C ALA A 139 15.53 -4.68 3.98
N ALA A 140 15.18 -3.88 4.98
CA ALA A 140 15.11 -4.30 6.38
C ALA A 140 13.93 -5.23 6.71
N LYS A 141 12.87 -5.27 5.90
CA LYS A 141 11.69 -6.13 6.12
C LYS A 141 11.85 -7.56 5.61
N ARG A 142 12.80 -7.81 4.72
CA ARG A 142 13.03 -9.16 4.15
C ARG A 142 13.35 -10.22 5.22
N PRO A 143 14.22 -9.99 6.23
CA PRO A 143 14.46 -10.98 7.28
C PRO A 143 13.24 -11.21 8.20
N LYS A 144 12.38 -10.21 8.43
CA LYS A 144 11.22 -10.36 9.32
C LYS A 144 10.12 -11.29 8.79
N LYS A 145 9.98 -11.44 7.47
CA LYS A 145 9.04 -12.42 6.90
C LYS A 145 9.48 -13.86 7.19
N ILE A 146 10.76 -14.15 7.00
CA ILE A 146 11.35 -15.47 7.28
C ILE A 146 11.19 -15.83 8.76
N GLN A 147 11.45 -14.89 9.64
CA GLN A 147 11.30 -15.08 11.10
C GLN A 147 9.85 -15.38 11.51
N ARG A 148 8.85 -14.82 10.84
CA ARG A 148 7.43 -15.10 11.12
C ARG A 148 7.05 -16.54 10.75
N TYR A 149 7.52 -17.05 9.61
CA TYR A 149 7.28 -18.44 9.22
C TYR A 149 7.99 -19.44 10.13
N SER A 150 9.21 -19.11 10.58
CA SER A 150 9.95 -19.90 11.54
C SER A 150 9.24 -19.96 12.90
N MET A 151 8.72 -18.85 13.41
CA MET A 151 7.92 -18.81 14.63
C MET A 151 6.63 -19.63 14.52
N MET A 152 5.94 -19.56 13.37
CA MET A 152 4.74 -20.36 13.12
C MET A 152 5.03 -21.85 13.15
N MET A 153 6.15 -22.28 12.55
CA MET A 153 6.58 -23.68 12.54
C MET A 153 6.91 -24.17 13.96
N LEU A 154 7.56 -23.34 14.78
CA LEU A 154 7.85 -23.64 16.19
C LEU A 154 6.58 -23.82 17.02
N ILE A 155 5.58 -22.96 16.82
CA ILE A 155 4.29 -23.05 17.51
C ILE A 155 3.54 -24.34 17.11
N CYS A 156 3.55 -24.73 15.84
CA CYS A 156 2.95 -25.99 15.38
C CYS A 156 3.59 -27.22 16.06
N ILE A 157 4.93 -27.25 16.15
CA ILE A 157 5.64 -28.35 16.83
C ILE A 157 5.31 -28.42 18.30
N MET A 158 5.24 -27.24 18.99
CA MET A 158 4.83 -27.17 20.39
C MET A 158 3.41 -27.72 20.64
N ILE A 159 2.47 -27.39 19.74
CA ILE A 159 1.08 -27.87 19.84
C ILE A 159 1.03 -29.39 19.67
N ILE A 160 1.74 -29.94 18.69
CA ILE A 160 1.80 -31.40 18.45
C ILE A 160 2.36 -32.11 19.70
N TYR A 161 3.46 -31.59 20.27
CA TYR A 161 4.06 -32.14 21.46
C TYR A 161 3.09 -32.12 22.68
N LEU A 162 2.36 -31.03 22.84
CA LEU A 162 1.38 -30.88 23.91
C LEU A 162 0.20 -31.85 23.77
N VAL A 163 -0.27 -32.10 22.54
CA VAL A 163 -1.33 -33.08 22.26
C VAL A 163 -0.86 -34.51 22.60
N VAL A 164 0.37 -34.86 22.23
CA VAL A 164 0.95 -36.18 22.55
C VAL A 164 1.07 -36.36 24.06
N LEU A 165 1.57 -35.37 24.81
CA LEU A 165 1.63 -35.43 26.26
C LEU A 165 0.26 -35.58 26.91
N CYS A 166 -0.76 -34.86 26.43
CA CYS A 166 -2.13 -34.99 26.95
C CYS A 166 -2.69 -36.37 26.70
N THR A 167 -2.44 -37.01 25.57
CA THR A 167 -2.90 -38.37 25.26
C THR A 167 -2.21 -39.40 26.15
N GLU A 168 -0.93 -39.26 26.41
CA GLU A 168 -0.16 -40.14 27.31
C GLU A 168 -0.64 -40.04 28.77
N VAL A 169 -0.88 -38.83 29.27
CA VAL A 169 -1.41 -38.61 30.63
C VAL A 169 -2.81 -39.17 30.79
N LEU A 170 -3.69 -38.97 29.79
CA LEU A 170 -5.04 -39.54 29.81
C LEU A 170 -5.04 -41.08 29.74
N ALA A 171 -4.13 -41.66 28.95
CA ALA A 171 -3.96 -43.11 28.87
C ALA A 171 -3.45 -43.70 30.20
N SER A 172 -2.50 -42.99 30.85
CA SER A 172 -1.96 -43.35 32.17
C SER A 172 -3.02 -43.31 33.28
N LEU A 173 -3.89 -42.27 33.27
CA LEU A 173 -4.99 -42.16 34.20
C LEU A 173 -6.09 -43.24 33.99
N GLY A 174 -6.36 -43.61 32.70
CA GLY A 174 -7.30 -44.69 32.38
C GLY A 174 -6.87 -46.08 32.89
N VAL A 175 -5.56 -46.32 32.97
CA VAL A 175 -4.98 -47.56 33.57
C VAL A 175 -5.05 -47.55 35.08
N PHE A 176 -5.13 -46.38 35.73
CA PHE A 176 -5.20 -46.26 37.21
C PHE A 176 -6.65 -46.37 37.73
N PHE A 177 -7.67 -46.15 36.91
CA PHE A 177 -9.10 -46.21 37.28
C PHE A 177 -9.85 -47.40 36.71
N GLY A 178 -9.23 -48.31 35.95
CA GLY A 178 -9.79 -49.57 35.46
C GLY A 178 -9.19 -50.76 36.20
#